data_172e0900ae2ae9d6124ea5a7e8014ad0
#
_entry.id   172e0900ae2ae9d6124ea5a7e8014ad0
#
_cell.length_a   1.000
_cell.length_b   1.000
_cell.length_c   1.000
_cell.angle_alpha   90.00
_cell.angle_beta   90.00
_cell.angle_gamma   90.00
#
_symmetry.space_group_name_H-M   'P 1'
#
loop_
_entity.id
_entity.type
_entity.pdbx_description
1 polymer ?
#
loop_
_entity_poly.entity_id
_entity_poly.type
_entity_poly.pdbx_seq_one_letter_code
_entity_poly.pdbx_strand_id
1 'polypeptide(L)'
;MPHWFKDNSQAIGRTPLVRLNQVIDGAPATVLAKIEGRNPAYSVKCRIGAAMIWDAERRGLLTPGKELIEPTSGNTGIALAFVAAARRIPLTLTMPDTMSIERRKLLVAYGAKLILTEGARGMSGAVARAEEIAASVPERYVLLQQFNNPANPAIHESTTGPEIWDDTAGAIDVLVSGVGTGGTITGVSRYIKRVKGKPIVSVAVEPAASPVLSQQRAGQPLKPGGHRIQGIGAGFVPKVLDLSLVDLIEQVTNEEAFEFALRLTREEGILSGISCGAAVAVAARLAKRAENAGKTIVVVLPDSGERYLSTALFEGVVEGKSNAA
;
A
#
# COMPACT_ATOMS: atom_id res chain seq x y z
N MET A 1 -19.85 1.25 25.72
CA MET A 1 -19.24 -0.06 25.44
C MET A 1 -17.74 0.05 25.65
N PRO A 2 -17.05 -0.99 26.13
CA PRO A 2 -15.59 -0.91 26.33
C PRO A 2 -14.88 -0.63 25.00
N HIS A 3 -13.88 0.27 25.03
CA HIS A 3 -13.11 0.70 23.86
C HIS A 3 -11.78 -0.05 23.72
N TRP A 4 -11.78 -1.36 23.95
CA TRP A 4 -10.59 -2.20 23.80
C TRP A 4 -10.81 -3.32 22.78
N PHE A 5 -9.74 -3.79 22.15
CA PHE A 5 -9.76 -4.85 21.15
C PHE A 5 -9.28 -6.17 21.77
N LYS A 6 -9.83 -7.30 21.31
CA LYS A 6 -9.42 -8.64 21.80
C LYS A 6 -7.96 -8.97 21.48
N ASP A 7 -7.48 -8.50 20.32
CA ASP A 7 -6.10 -8.63 19.88
C ASP A 7 -5.74 -7.49 18.91
N ASN A 8 -4.44 -7.35 18.63
CA ASN A 8 -3.93 -6.26 17.81
C ASN A 8 -4.43 -6.28 16.36
N SER A 9 -4.86 -7.45 15.84
CA SER A 9 -5.40 -7.51 14.47
C SER A 9 -6.74 -6.81 14.29
N GLN A 10 -7.45 -6.54 15.40
CA GLN A 10 -8.74 -5.84 15.40
C GLN A 10 -8.60 -4.30 15.50
N ALA A 11 -7.40 -3.81 15.85
CA ALA A 11 -7.13 -2.37 15.96
C ALA A 11 -6.81 -1.70 14.61
N ILE A 12 -7.08 -2.39 13.50
CA ILE A 12 -6.83 -1.95 12.12
C ILE A 12 -7.92 -0.96 11.70
N GLY A 13 -7.52 0.04 10.91
CA GLY A 13 -8.44 1.03 10.36
C GLY A 13 -8.61 2.27 11.24
N ARG A 14 -9.65 3.06 10.97
CA ARG A 14 -9.91 4.37 11.60
C ARG A 14 -8.69 5.29 11.56
N THR A 15 -7.96 5.21 10.46
CA THR A 15 -6.78 6.03 10.24
C THR A 15 -7.19 7.48 9.96
N PRO A 16 -6.44 8.48 10.46
CA PRO A 16 -6.87 9.86 10.35
C PRO A 16 -6.78 10.40 8.92
N LEU A 17 -7.66 11.36 8.61
CA LEU A 17 -7.49 12.32 7.53
C LEU A 17 -6.83 13.58 8.09
N VAL A 18 -5.74 14.04 7.46
CA VAL A 18 -5.01 15.25 7.84
C VAL A 18 -4.93 16.19 6.65
N ARG A 19 -5.29 17.47 6.84
CA ARG A 19 -5.13 18.48 5.78
C ARG A 19 -3.65 18.77 5.57
N LEU A 20 -3.23 18.75 4.30
CA LEU A 20 -1.91 19.21 3.89
C LEU A 20 -1.98 20.71 3.59
N ASN A 21 -1.00 21.46 4.06
CA ASN A 21 -1.03 22.93 4.01
C ASN A 21 0.17 23.52 3.26
N GLN A 22 1.38 23.08 3.58
CA GLN A 22 2.63 23.65 3.06
C GLN A 22 3.07 22.94 1.77
N VAL A 23 3.09 21.61 1.78
CA VAL A 23 3.59 20.77 0.68
C VAL A 23 2.82 20.92 -0.63
N ILE A 24 1.62 21.53 -0.58
CA ILE A 24 0.80 21.81 -1.76
C ILE A 24 1.05 23.20 -2.37
N ASP A 25 1.97 24.01 -1.81
CA ASP A 25 2.40 25.31 -2.32
C ASP A 25 1.24 26.29 -2.60
N GLY A 26 0.27 26.41 -1.69
CA GLY A 26 -0.87 27.32 -1.81
C GLY A 26 -1.89 26.96 -2.90
N ALA A 27 -1.93 25.71 -3.34
CA ALA A 27 -2.89 25.25 -4.35
C ALA A 27 -4.35 25.54 -3.96
N PRO A 28 -5.24 25.85 -4.94
CA PRO A 28 -6.62 26.26 -4.67
C PRO A 28 -7.56 25.10 -4.27
N ALA A 29 -7.11 23.85 -4.36
CA ALA A 29 -7.86 22.68 -3.87
C ALA A 29 -7.53 22.37 -2.40
N THR A 30 -8.45 21.75 -1.68
CA THR A 30 -8.17 21.15 -0.36
C THR A 30 -7.59 19.77 -0.55
N VAL A 31 -6.41 19.49 0.02
CA VAL A 31 -5.79 18.16 -0.02
C VAL A 31 -5.79 17.54 1.37
N LEU A 32 -6.37 16.35 1.49
CA LEU A 32 -6.48 15.57 2.71
C LEU A 32 -5.68 14.27 2.59
N ALA A 33 -4.77 14.02 3.50
CA ALA A 33 -3.95 12.82 3.55
C ALA A 33 -4.58 11.74 4.43
N LYS A 34 -4.93 10.58 3.87
CA LYS A 34 -5.34 9.39 4.61
C LYS A 34 -4.11 8.65 5.10
N ILE A 35 -3.77 8.79 6.38
CA ILE A 35 -2.50 8.33 6.94
C ILE A 35 -2.58 6.86 7.34
N GLU A 36 -2.39 5.95 6.40
CA GLU A 36 -2.42 4.50 6.61
C GLU A 36 -1.22 3.97 7.43
N GLY A 37 -0.19 4.77 7.60
CA GLY A 37 0.91 4.50 8.53
C GLY A 37 0.47 4.42 10.00
N ARG A 38 -0.77 4.82 10.34
CA ARG A 38 -1.32 4.71 11.71
C ARG A 38 -1.98 3.36 12.01
N ASN A 39 -1.98 2.42 11.08
CA ASN A 39 -2.37 1.05 11.36
C ASN A 39 -1.35 0.34 12.30
N PRO A 40 -1.75 -0.75 12.98
CA PRO A 40 -0.94 -1.42 14.03
C PRO A 40 0.46 -1.87 13.60
N ALA A 41 0.65 -2.24 12.34
CA ALA A 41 1.96 -2.56 11.77
C ALA A 41 2.40 -1.49 10.76
N TYR A 42 1.96 -0.26 10.95
CA TYR A 42 2.41 0.97 10.30
C TYR A 42 2.28 0.98 8.77
N SER A 43 1.25 0.32 8.20
CA SER A 43 0.96 0.42 6.78
C SER A 43 -0.48 0.06 6.41
N VAL A 44 -0.88 0.49 5.21
CA VAL A 44 -2.16 0.11 4.56
C VAL A 44 -2.32 -1.41 4.41
N LYS A 45 -1.22 -2.15 4.39
CA LYS A 45 -1.23 -3.61 4.23
C LYS A 45 -1.76 -4.34 5.46
N CYS A 46 -1.84 -3.68 6.63
CA CYS A 46 -2.52 -4.24 7.80
C CYS A 46 -3.95 -4.65 7.46
N ARG A 47 -4.66 -3.83 6.67
CA ARG A 47 -6.03 -4.11 6.24
C ARG A 47 -6.11 -5.40 5.42
N ILE A 48 -5.32 -5.51 4.37
CA ILE A 48 -5.37 -6.69 3.49
C ILE A 48 -4.78 -7.93 4.16
N GLY A 49 -3.75 -7.80 4.99
CA GLY A 49 -3.17 -8.91 5.74
C GLY A 49 -4.21 -9.57 6.64
N ALA A 50 -4.96 -8.78 7.41
CA ALA A 50 -6.06 -9.31 8.22
C ALA A 50 -7.21 -9.85 7.37
N ALA A 51 -7.64 -9.11 6.35
CA ALA A 51 -8.78 -9.49 5.52
C ALA A 51 -8.58 -10.83 4.80
N MET A 52 -7.39 -11.08 4.25
CA MET A 52 -7.07 -12.33 3.57
C MET A 52 -7.05 -13.52 4.55
N ILE A 53 -6.57 -13.33 5.77
CA ILE A 53 -6.59 -14.36 6.82
C ILE A 53 -8.03 -14.63 7.26
N TRP A 54 -8.82 -13.59 7.57
CA TRP A 54 -10.22 -13.74 7.96
C TRP A 54 -11.07 -14.38 6.86
N ASP A 55 -10.79 -14.06 5.59
CA ASP A 55 -11.48 -14.70 4.45
C ASP A 55 -11.13 -16.18 4.34
N ALA A 56 -9.85 -16.53 4.48
CA ALA A 56 -9.41 -17.92 4.47
C ALA A 56 -10.05 -18.74 5.60
N GLU A 57 -10.19 -18.17 6.80
CA GLU A 57 -10.90 -18.79 7.92
C GLU A 57 -12.39 -18.98 7.63
N ARG A 58 -13.07 -17.89 7.21
CA ARG A 58 -14.53 -17.93 6.89
C ARG A 58 -14.86 -18.95 5.81
N ARG A 59 -13.96 -19.13 4.84
CA ARG A 59 -14.10 -20.10 3.75
C ARG A 59 -13.67 -21.52 4.13
N GLY A 60 -13.23 -21.75 5.37
CA GLY A 60 -12.74 -23.04 5.82
C GLY A 60 -11.43 -23.49 5.18
N LEU A 61 -10.69 -22.57 4.54
CA LEU A 61 -9.37 -22.87 3.94
C LEU A 61 -8.29 -22.95 5.02
N LEU A 62 -8.35 -22.08 6.01
CA LEU A 62 -7.43 -22.04 7.15
C LEU A 62 -8.08 -22.73 8.35
N THR A 63 -7.82 -24.02 8.47
CA THR A 63 -8.26 -24.87 9.60
C THR A 63 -7.15 -25.08 10.62
N PRO A 64 -7.43 -25.52 11.86
CA PRO A 64 -6.40 -25.84 12.83
C PRO A 64 -5.30 -26.77 12.28
N GLY A 65 -4.04 -26.40 12.51
CA GLY A 65 -2.87 -27.13 12.00
C GLY A 65 -2.37 -26.69 10.63
N LYS A 66 -3.11 -25.85 9.89
CA LYS A 66 -2.62 -25.27 8.66
C LYS A 66 -1.72 -24.07 8.89
N GLU A 67 -0.86 -23.83 7.93
CA GLU A 67 0.16 -22.78 7.89
C GLU A 67 -0.08 -21.85 6.71
N LEU A 68 0.01 -20.52 6.94
CA LEU A 68 -0.03 -19.55 5.88
C LEU A 68 1.29 -19.53 5.12
N ILE A 69 1.22 -19.32 3.80
CA ILE A 69 2.40 -19.05 2.99
C ILE A 69 2.11 -17.87 2.04
N GLU A 70 3.08 -16.96 1.89
CA GLU A 70 2.95 -15.81 0.96
C GLU A 70 4.31 -15.36 0.43
N PRO A 71 4.44 -15.12 -0.88
CA PRO A 71 5.63 -14.51 -1.47
C PRO A 71 5.58 -13.00 -1.28
N THR A 72 6.37 -12.48 -0.34
CA THR A 72 6.40 -11.04 -0.09
C THR A 72 7.61 -10.62 0.72
N SER A 73 8.20 -9.51 0.32
CA SER A 73 9.33 -8.88 1.00
C SER A 73 9.01 -7.52 1.61
N GLY A 74 7.76 -7.05 1.44
CA GLY A 74 7.35 -5.71 1.82
C GLY A 74 6.36 -5.66 2.97
N ASN A 75 5.57 -4.60 2.97
CA ASN A 75 4.58 -4.32 4.00
C ASN A 75 3.53 -5.41 4.18
N THR A 76 3.21 -6.18 3.13
CA THR A 76 2.28 -7.32 3.22
C THR A 76 2.85 -8.43 4.12
N GLY A 77 4.14 -8.74 4.00
CA GLY A 77 4.78 -9.72 4.87
C GLY A 77 4.71 -9.31 6.35
N ILE A 78 4.95 -8.03 6.63
CA ILE A 78 4.86 -7.49 8.00
C ILE A 78 3.41 -7.55 8.51
N ALA A 79 2.45 -7.19 7.64
CA ALA A 79 1.03 -7.24 7.99
C ALA A 79 0.56 -8.67 8.29
N LEU A 80 0.94 -9.63 7.46
CA LEU A 80 0.63 -11.04 7.70
C LEU A 80 1.31 -11.54 8.98
N ALA A 81 2.57 -11.15 9.21
CA ALA A 81 3.33 -11.61 10.37
C ALA A 81 2.73 -11.10 11.69
N PHE A 82 2.33 -9.82 11.81
CA PHE A 82 1.73 -9.34 13.04
C PHE A 82 0.34 -9.94 13.31
N VAL A 83 -0.48 -10.13 12.26
CA VAL A 83 -1.79 -10.79 12.42
C VAL A 83 -1.63 -12.25 12.80
N ALA A 84 -0.73 -12.97 12.14
CA ALA A 84 -0.42 -14.37 12.43
C ALA A 84 0.09 -14.54 13.87
N ALA A 85 1.00 -13.67 14.33
CA ALA A 85 1.49 -13.65 15.71
C ALA A 85 0.35 -13.41 16.72
N ALA A 86 -0.48 -12.37 16.50
CA ALA A 86 -1.60 -12.05 17.39
C ALA A 86 -2.62 -13.20 17.49
N ARG A 87 -2.74 -14.01 16.44
CA ARG A 87 -3.73 -15.09 16.33
C ARG A 87 -3.12 -16.50 16.47
N ARG A 88 -1.82 -16.61 16.72
CA ARG A 88 -1.08 -17.86 16.85
C ARG A 88 -1.20 -18.78 15.63
N ILE A 89 -1.17 -18.19 14.43
CA ILE A 89 -1.23 -18.89 13.15
C ILE A 89 0.22 -19.06 12.64
N PRO A 90 0.67 -20.28 12.29
CA PRO A 90 1.98 -20.46 11.67
C PRO A 90 2.06 -19.74 10.31
N LEU A 91 3.19 -19.07 10.05
CA LEU A 91 3.41 -18.29 8.82
C LEU A 91 4.79 -18.58 8.24
N THR A 92 4.81 -18.93 6.96
CA THR A 92 6.02 -18.97 6.14
C THR A 92 5.97 -17.87 5.08
N LEU A 93 7.08 -17.13 4.93
CA LEU A 93 7.24 -16.10 3.90
C LEU A 93 8.41 -16.48 2.99
N THR A 94 8.20 -16.37 1.68
CA THR A 94 9.28 -16.52 0.69
C THR A 94 9.69 -15.14 0.18
N MET A 95 11.00 -14.89 0.08
CA MET A 95 11.53 -13.61 -0.38
C MET A 95 12.96 -13.74 -0.92
N PRO A 96 13.41 -12.84 -1.81
CA PRO A 96 14.79 -12.80 -2.27
C PRO A 96 15.77 -12.56 -1.11
N ASP A 97 16.94 -13.17 -1.16
CA ASP A 97 18.02 -13.00 -0.18
C ASP A 97 18.67 -11.59 -0.19
N THR A 98 18.35 -10.79 -1.21
CA THR A 98 18.72 -9.37 -1.32
C THR A 98 17.89 -8.44 -0.43
N MET A 99 16.86 -8.96 0.24
CA MET A 99 16.06 -8.16 1.18
C MET A 99 16.88 -7.75 2.41
N SER A 100 16.65 -6.52 2.88
CA SER A 100 17.40 -5.94 3.98
C SER A 100 17.30 -6.80 5.25
N ILE A 101 18.39 -6.80 6.01
CA ILE A 101 18.50 -7.58 7.25
C ILE A 101 17.48 -7.11 8.30
N GLU A 102 17.16 -5.81 8.34
CA GLU A 102 16.19 -5.22 9.25
C GLU A 102 14.80 -5.80 8.99
N ARG A 103 14.40 -5.91 7.73
CA ARG A 103 13.11 -6.53 7.34
C ARG A 103 13.05 -7.99 7.75
N ARG A 104 14.12 -8.76 7.49
CA ARG A 104 14.18 -10.16 7.90
C ARG A 104 14.08 -10.31 9.42
N LYS A 105 14.84 -9.50 10.18
CA LYS A 105 14.78 -9.49 11.65
C LYS A 105 13.38 -9.18 12.17
N LEU A 106 12.70 -8.18 11.58
CA LEU A 106 11.34 -7.82 11.98
C LEU A 106 10.35 -8.97 11.78
N LEU A 107 10.39 -9.65 10.64
CA LEU A 107 9.51 -10.79 10.34
C LEU A 107 9.77 -11.98 11.26
N VAL A 108 11.04 -12.29 11.53
CA VAL A 108 11.44 -13.34 12.48
C VAL A 108 11.01 -12.99 13.91
N ALA A 109 11.10 -11.71 14.31
CA ALA A 109 10.63 -11.25 15.61
C ALA A 109 9.13 -11.46 15.82
N TYR A 110 8.32 -11.38 14.75
CA TYR A 110 6.91 -11.76 14.78
C TYR A 110 6.67 -13.30 14.76
N GLY A 111 7.72 -14.10 14.65
CA GLY A 111 7.63 -15.56 14.61
C GLY A 111 7.42 -16.16 13.21
N ALA A 112 7.54 -15.36 12.14
CA ALA A 112 7.44 -15.88 10.78
C ALA A 112 8.68 -16.70 10.41
N LYS A 113 8.46 -17.83 9.71
CA LYS A 113 9.51 -18.61 9.07
C LYS A 113 9.85 -17.99 7.72
N LEU A 114 11.14 -17.78 7.46
CA LEU A 114 11.60 -17.21 6.20
C LEU A 114 12.26 -18.29 5.33
N ILE A 115 11.89 -18.31 4.05
CA ILE A 115 12.55 -19.08 3.01
C ILE A 115 13.13 -18.07 2.03
N LEU A 116 14.46 -17.96 2.02
CA LEU A 116 15.17 -17.08 1.12
C LEU A 116 15.34 -17.75 -0.25
N THR A 117 15.10 -16.99 -1.30
CA THR A 117 15.29 -17.41 -2.68
C THR A 117 16.44 -16.64 -3.32
N GLU A 118 17.00 -17.16 -4.38
CA GLU A 118 18.11 -16.55 -5.10
C GLU A 118 17.76 -15.12 -5.55
N GLY A 119 18.56 -14.14 -5.15
CA GLY A 119 18.33 -12.73 -5.40
C GLY A 119 18.25 -12.35 -6.88
N ALA A 120 19.03 -13.03 -7.74
CA ALA A 120 19.01 -12.84 -9.19
C ALA A 120 17.62 -13.11 -9.81
N ARG A 121 16.81 -13.96 -9.19
CA ARG A 121 15.44 -14.27 -9.65
C ARG A 121 14.39 -13.27 -9.11
N GLY A 122 14.79 -12.37 -8.23
CA GLY A 122 13.90 -11.36 -7.65
C GLY A 122 12.61 -11.94 -7.05
N MET A 123 11.54 -11.15 -7.09
CA MET A 123 10.22 -11.58 -6.56
C MET A 123 9.61 -12.74 -7.35
N SER A 124 9.91 -12.90 -8.63
CA SER A 124 9.40 -14.04 -9.41
C SER A 124 9.90 -15.37 -8.88
N GLY A 125 11.16 -15.43 -8.41
CA GLY A 125 11.71 -16.59 -7.72
C GLY A 125 10.99 -16.90 -6.40
N ALA A 126 10.66 -15.87 -5.63
CA ALA A 126 9.92 -16.03 -4.38
C ALA A 126 8.48 -16.52 -4.62
N VAL A 127 7.80 -16.00 -5.64
CA VAL A 127 6.46 -16.44 -6.05
C VAL A 127 6.49 -17.93 -6.44
N ALA A 128 7.37 -18.31 -7.38
CA ALA A 128 7.49 -19.70 -7.82
C ALA A 128 7.76 -20.66 -6.65
N ARG A 129 8.61 -20.24 -5.68
CA ARG A 129 8.91 -21.07 -4.51
C ARG A 129 7.74 -21.23 -3.56
N ALA A 130 6.95 -20.16 -3.32
CA ALA A 130 5.74 -20.24 -2.51
C ALA A 130 4.69 -21.17 -3.14
N GLU A 131 4.48 -21.03 -4.44
CA GLU A 131 3.55 -21.88 -5.21
C GLU A 131 3.98 -23.35 -5.21
N GLU A 132 5.26 -23.63 -5.42
CA GLU A 132 5.83 -24.99 -5.34
C GLU A 132 5.58 -25.63 -3.97
N ILE A 133 5.87 -24.90 -2.89
CA ILE A 133 5.68 -25.40 -1.52
C ILE A 133 4.19 -25.64 -1.25
N ALA A 134 3.33 -24.70 -1.59
CA ALA A 134 1.89 -24.83 -1.39
C ALA A 134 1.31 -26.01 -2.18
N ALA A 135 1.78 -26.24 -3.40
CA ALA A 135 1.34 -27.35 -4.26
C ALA A 135 1.86 -28.70 -3.79
N SER A 136 3.06 -28.75 -3.17
CA SER A 136 3.65 -30.01 -2.70
C SER A 136 2.97 -30.60 -1.45
N VAL A 137 2.35 -29.73 -0.61
CA VAL A 137 1.67 -30.15 0.63
C VAL A 137 0.39 -29.31 0.81
N PRO A 138 -0.62 -29.45 -0.07
CA PRO A 138 -1.80 -28.59 -0.10
C PRO A 138 -2.70 -28.72 1.13
N GLU A 139 -2.63 -29.83 1.84
CA GLU A 139 -3.32 -30.03 3.11
C GLU A 139 -2.74 -29.17 4.25
N ARG A 140 -1.47 -28.76 4.14
CA ARG A 140 -0.76 -27.97 5.15
C ARG A 140 -0.81 -26.48 4.87
N TYR A 141 -0.59 -26.05 3.64
CA TYR A 141 -0.38 -24.64 3.32
C TYR A 141 -1.60 -23.94 2.76
N VAL A 142 -1.78 -22.67 3.13
CA VAL A 142 -2.76 -21.75 2.55
C VAL A 142 -2.01 -20.58 1.93
N LEU A 143 -1.99 -20.51 0.58
CA LEU A 143 -1.41 -19.42 -0.18
C LEU A 143 -2.45 -18.31 -0.36
N LEU A 144 -2.15 -17.10 0.12
CA LEU A 144 -3.13 -16.00 0.20
C LEU A 144 -3.27 -15.17 -1.08
N GLN A 145 -2.18 -14.99 -1.84
CA GLN A 145 -2.15 -14.34 -3.17
C GLN A 145 -2.69 -12.90 -3.21
N GLN A 146 -2.01 -11.97 -2.58
CA GLN A 146 -2.43 -10.57 -2.45
C GLN A 146 -2.85 -9.87 -3.76
N PHE A 147 -2.30 -10.26 -4.91
CA PHE A 147 -2.60 -9.67 -6.22
C PHE A 147 -3.84 -10.27 -6.89
N ASN A 148 -4.34 -11.40 -6.39
CA ASN A 148 -5.46 -12.15 -6.95
C ASN A 148 -6.64 -12.27 -5.98
N ASN A 149 -6.41 -12.08 -4.66
CA ASN A 149 -7.39 -12.34 -3.61
C ASN A 149 -8.45 -11.23 -3.54
N PRO A 150 -9.74 -11.54 -3.74
CA PRO A 150 -10.81 -10.55 -3.72
C PRO A 150 -11.03 -9.93 -2.33
N ALA A 151 -10.57 -10.55 -1.24
CA ALA A 151 -10.61 -9.97 0.10
C ALA A 151 -9.79 -8.68 0.21
N ASN A 152 -8.79 -8.50 -0.67
CA ASN A 152 -7.97 -7.30 -0.73
C ASN A 152 -8.81 -6.04 -1.08
N PRO A 153 -9.43 -5.89 -2.25
CA PRO A 153 -10.28 -4.73 -2.51
C PRO A 153 -11.52 -4.69 -1.61
N ALA A 154 -12.07 -5.83 -1.19
CA ALA A 154 -13.26 -5.89 -0.35
C ALA A 154 -13.07 -5.23 1.03
N ILE A 155 -11.90 -5.35 1.66
CA ILE A 155 -11.63 -4.68 2.95
C ILE A 155 -11.56 -3.15 2.77
N HIS A 156 -11.06 -2.67 1.65
CA HIS A 156 -11.04 -1.23 1.36
C HIS A 156 -12.43 -0.69 1.03
N GLU A 157 -13.26 -1.49 0.38
CA GLU A 157 -14.67 -1.17 0.11
C GLU A 157 -15.48 -1.08 1.42
N SER A 158 -15.23 -1.99 2.37
CA SER A 158 -15.98 -2.07 3.62
C SER A 158 -15.40 -1.22 4.78
N THR A 159 -14.18 -0.71 4.65
CA THR A 159 -13.54 0.07 5.73
C THR A 159 -12.95 1.39 5.25
N THR A 160 -11.92 1.39 4.41
CA THR A 160 -11.21 2.60 3.96
C THR A 160 -12.14 3.57 3.22
N GLY A 161 -13.01 3.04 2.35
CA GLY A 161 -14.02 3.82 1.63
C GLY A 161 -15.02 4.51 2.57
N PRO A 162 -15.70 3.77 3.47
CA PRO A 162 -16.54 4.36 4.52
C PRO A 162 -15.82 5.39 5.39
N GLU A 163 -14.61 5.10 5.87
CA GLU A 163 -13.83 6.04 6.67
C GLU A 163 -13.59 7.37 5.94
N ILE A 164 -13.14 7.31 4.67
CA ILE A 164 -12.93 8.53 3.86
C ILE A 164 -14.24 9.27 3.64
N TRP A 165 -15.32 8.55 3.35
CA TRP A 165 -16.63 9.15 3.13
C TRP A 165 -17.14 9.89 4.36
N ASP A 166 -17.07 9.24 5.52
CA ASP A 166 -17.57 9.80 6.79
C ASP A 166 -16.70 10.97 7.25
N ASP A 167 -15.36 10.84 7.19
CA ASP A 167 -14.41 11.89 7.59
C ASP A 167 -14.49 13.15 6.69
N THR A 168 -14.94 12.99 5.43
CA THR A 168 -15.17 14.11 4.51
C THR A 168 -16.62 14.58 4.47
N ALA A 169 -17.53 13.98 5.25
CA ALA A 169 -18.98 14.16 5.10
C ALA A 169 -19.45 14.02 3.63
N GLY A 170 -18.80 13.12 2.88
CA GLY A 170 -19.06 12.90 1.47
C GLY A 170 -18.53 13.97 0.51
N ALA A 171 -17.74 14.93 0.98
CA ALA A 171 -17.23 16.04 0.15
C ALA A 171 -16.02 15.68 -0.74
N ILE A 172 -15.55 14.43 -0.74
CA ILE A 172 -14.46 14.00 -1.61
C ILE A 172 -14.83 14.11 -3.10
N ASP A 173 -13.95 14.75 -3.91
CA ASP A 173 -14.11 14.89 -5.36
C ASP A 173 -13.06 14.11 -6.15
N VAL A 174 -11.84 13.97 -5.59
CA VAL A 174 -10.72 13.27 -6.22
C VAL A 174 -10.09 12.33 -5.21
N LEU A 175 -9.85 11.08 -5.63
CA LEU A 175 -9.06 10.09 -4.88
C LEU A 175 -7.74 9.87 -5.59
N VAL A 176 -6.61 10.04 -4.89
CA VAL A 176 -5.25 9.75 -5.39
C VAL A 176 -4.66 8.58 -4.62
N SER A 177 -4.26 7.54 -5.32
CA SER A 177 -3.69 6.33 -4.70
C SER A 177 -2.60 5.70 -5.56
N GLY A 178 -1.44 5.44 -4.96
CA GLY A 178 -0.40 4.63 -5.57
C GLY A 178 -0.85 3.18 -5.78
N VAL A 179 -0.52 2.60 -6.93
CA VAL A 179 -0.93 1.25 -7.29
C VAL A 179 0.20 0.24 -7.11
N GLY A 180 0.12 -0.51 -6.00
CA GLY A 180 0.88 -1.75 -5.79
C GLY A 180 0.04 -2.95 -6.22
N THR A 181 -0.89 -3.40 -5.36
CA THR A 181 -1.88 -4.42 -5.72
C THR A 181 -3.12 -3.84 -6.40
N GLY A 182 -3.38 -2.53 -6.24
CA GLY A 182 -4.59 -1.89 -6.74
C GLY A 182 -5.84 -2.06 -5.86
N GLY A 183 -5.73 -2.81 -4.76
CA GLY A 183 -6.88 -3.08 -3.88
C GLY A 183 -7.45 -1.82 -3.25
N THR A 184 -6.61 -0.88 -2.82
CA THR A 184 -7.04 0.36 -2.17
C THR A 184 -7.89 1.23 -3.10
N ILE A 185 -7.34 1.56 -4.28
CA ILE A 185 -8.07 2.40 -5.25
C ILE A 185 -9.36 1.70 -5.72
N THR A 186 -9.31 0.39 -5.97
CA THR A 186 -10.47 -0.39 -6.38
C THR A 186 -11.57 -0.36 -5.32
N GLY A 187 -11.23 -0.71 -4.07
CA GLY A 187 -12.23 -0.81 -3.00
C GLY A 187 -12.84 0.54 -2.63
N VAL A 188 -12.01 1.58 -2.46
CA VAL A 188 -12.49 2.94 -2.15
C VAL A 188 -13.35 3.49 -3.28
N SER A 189 -12.89 3.37 -4.54
CA SER A 189 -13.65 3.86 -5.70
C SER A 189 -14.97 3.10 -5.87
N ARG A 190 -14.97 1.79 -5.63
CA ARG A 190 -16.18 0.98 -5.68
C ARG A 190 -17.20 1.43 -4.65
N TYR A 191 -16.78 1.65 -3.40
CA TYR A 191 -17.65 2.17 -2.36
C TYR A 191 -18.24 3.53 -2.71
N ILE A 192 -17.40 4.51 -3.09
CA ILE A 192 -17.87 5.87 -3.32
C ILE A 192 -18.71 5.96 -4.61
N LYS A 193 -18.24 5.37 -5.71
CA LYS A 193 -18.93 5.47 -7.01
C LYS A 193 -20.18 4.60 -7.09
N ARG A 194 -20.12 3.34 -6.58
CA ARG A 194 -21.21 2.38 -6.76
C ARG A 194 -22.15 2.30 -5.55
N VAL A 195 -21.62 2.36 -4.30
CA VAL A 195 -22.46 2.26 -3.10
C VAL A 195 -23.04 3.63 -2.72
N LYS A 196 -22.24 4.70 -2.77
CA LYS A 196 -22.72 6.06 -2.47
C LYS A 196 -23.27 6.80 -3.68
N GLY A 197 -23.03 6.31 -4.89
CA GLY A 197 -23.53 6.94 -6.12
C GLY A 197 -22.88 8.27 -6.46
N LYS A 198 -21.74 8.64 -5.80
CA LYS A 198 -21.06 9.91 -6.08
C LYS A 198 -19.98 9.72 -7.15
N PRO A 199 -20.05 10.49 -8.27
CA PRO A 199 -18.99 10.48 -9.26
C PRO A 199 -17.76 11.24 -8.74
N ILE A 200 -16.70 10.50 -8.42
CA ILE A 200 -15.38 11.04 -8.08
C ILE A 200 -14.38 10.73 -9.19
N VAL A 201 -13.31 11.52 -9.28
CA VAL A 201 -12.16 11.23 -10.14
C VAL A 201 -11.19 10.33 -9.36
N SER A 202 -11.03 9.08 -9.78
CA SER A 202 -10.08 8.14 -9.18
C SER A 202 -8.79 8.14 -9.97
N VAL A 203 -7.68 8.54 -9.33
CA VAL A 203 -6.37 8.72 -9.94
C VAL A 203 -5.42 7.65 -9.43
N ALA A 204 -4.99 6.77 -10.34
CA ALA A 204 -3.95 5.80 -10.08
C ALA A 204 -2.57 6.42 -10.30
N VAL A 205 -1.65 6.20 -9.36
CA VAL A 205 -0.26 6.65 -9.48
C VAL A 205 0.63 5.45 -9.75
N GLU A 206 1.45 5.56 -10.81
CA GLU A 206 2.45 4.54 -11.18
C GLU A 206 3.84 5.16 -11.40
N PRO A 207 4.94 4.38 -11.27
CA PRO A 207 6.28 4.88 -11.58
C PRO A 207 6.45 5.19 -13.08
N ALA A 208 7.01 6.35 -13.42
CA ALA A 208 7.29 6.72 -14.81
C ALA A 208 8.24 5.72 -15.52
N ALA A 209 9.16 5.09 -14.76
CA ALA A 209 10.06 4.07 -15.29
C ALA A 209 9.37 2.72 -15.54
N SER A 210 8.15 2.48 -15.03
CA SER A 210 7.41 1.22 -15.18
C SER A 210 5.91 1.49 -15.41
N PRO A 211 5.53 2.15 -16.53
CA PRO A 211 4.19 2.69 -16.76
C PRO A 211 3.22 1.63 -17.29
N VAL A 212 3.14 0.48 -16.61
CA VAL A 212 2.37 -0.69 -17.09
C VAL A 212 0.86 -0.44 -17.12
N LEU A 213 0.33 0.41 -16.24
CA LEU A 213 -1.11 0.73 -16.23
C LEU A 213 -1.47 1.64 -17.42
N SER A 214 -0.64 2.65 -17.70
CA SER A 214 -0.81 3.51 -18.88
C SER A 214 -0.71 2.71 -20.17
N GLN A 215 0.27 1.81 -20.27
CA GLN A 215 0.44 0.91 -21.42
C GLN A 215 -0.76 -0.01 -21.60
N GLN A 216 -1.24 -0.63 -20.53
CA GLN A 216 -2.45 -1.46 -20.56
C GLN A 216 -3.67 -0.69 -21.05
N ARG A 217 -3.87 0.55 -20.56
CA ARG A 217 -4.99 1.40 -20.98
C ARG A 217 -4.90 1.78 -22.47
N ALA A 218 -3.68 1.99 -22.96
CA ALA A 218 -3.43 2.31 -24.36
C ALA A 218 -3.41 1.07 -25.29
N GLY A 219 -3.64 -0.14 -24.78
CA GLY A 219 -3.55 -1.38 -25.55
C GLY A 219 -2.14 -1.72 -26.05
N GLN A 220 -1.11 -1.20 -25.39
CA GLN A 220 0.29 -1.40 -25.73
C GLN A 220 0.89 -2.62 -25.00
N PRO A 221 1.93 -3.25 -25.57
CA PRO A 221 2.69 -4.26 -24.84
C PRO A 221 3.28 -3.72 -23.55
N LEU A 222 3.15 -4.49 -22.46
CA LEU A 222 3.69 -4.08 -21.15
C LEU A 222 5.22 -4.15 -21.16
N LYS A 223 5.86 -3.05 -20.78
CA LYS A 223 7.31 -2.92 -20.65
C LYS A 223 7.63 -2.43 -19.23
N PRO A 224 7.68 -3.34 -18.24
CA PRO A 224 8.08 -2.97 -16.89
C PRO A 224 9.55 -2.54 -16.85
N GLY A 225 9.86 -1.55 -16.03
CA GLY A 225 11.22 -1.04 -15.81
C GLY A 225 11.58 -1.00 -14.34
N GLY A 226 12.88 -0.93 -14.04
CA GLY A 226 13.38 -0.78 -12.68
C GLY A 226 13.10 0.63 -12.13
N HIS A 227 12.64 0.71 -10.87
CA HIS A 227 12.41 1.96 -10.16
C HIS A 227 12.70 1.80 -8.66
N ARG A 228 12.80 2.92 -7.94
CA ARG A 228 13.10 2.95 -6.50
C ARG A 228 11.89 3.28 -5.62
N ILE A 229 10.69 3.41 -6.19
CA ILE A 229 9.45 3.71 -5.46
C ILE A 229 8.88 2.41 -4.88
N GLN A 230 9.34 2.04 -3.69
CA GLN A 230 8.88 0.82 -3.01
C GLN A 230 7.40 0.90 -2.66
N GLY A 231 6.67 -0.21 -2.87
CA GLY A 231 5.25 -0.35 -2.51
C GLY A 231 4.26 -0.16 -3.65
N ILE A 232 4.68 0.42 -4.78
CA ILE A 232 3.87 0.55 -6.01
C ILE A 232 4.65 0.01 -7.22
N GLY A 233 4.02 -0.07 -8.39
CA GLY A 233 4.69 -0.46 -9.63
C GLY A 233 5.12 -1.92 -9.65
N ALA A 234 4.18 -2.87 -9.54
CA ALA A 234 4.46 -4.31 -9.49
C ALA A 234 5.08 -4.89 -10.80
N GLY A 235 5.14 -4.10 -11.88
CA GLY A 235 5.64 -4.54 -13.19
C GLY A 235 4.61 -5.32 -14.02
N PHE A 236 3.40 -5.48 -13.53
CA PHE A 236 2.26 -6.10 -14.19
C PHE A 236 0.95 -5.47 -13.71
N VAL A 237 -0.16 -5.75 -14.40
CA VAL A 237 -1.49 -5.30 -13.96
C VAL A 237 -2.09 -6.34 -13.02
N PRO A 238 -2.31 -5.99 -11.72
CA PRO A 238 -2.87 -6.92 -10.74
C PRO A 238 -4.31 -7.31 -11.06
N LYS A 239 -4.70 -8.56 -10.80
CA LYS A 239 -6.07 -9.03 -11.06
C LYS A 239 -7.12 -8.38 -10.16
N VAL A 240 -6.74 -7.94 -8.96
CA VAL A 240 -7.66 -7.23 -8.03
C VAL A 240 -7.86 -5.75 -8.37
N LEU A 241 -7.09 -5.21 -9.32
CA LEU A 241 -7.27 -3.85 -9.81
C LEU A 241 -8.42 -3.80 -10.84
N ASP A 242 -9.47 -3.06 -10.53
CA ASP A 242 -10.57 -2.75 -11.46
C ASP A 242 -10.26 -1.44 -12.21
N LEU A 243 -9.65 -1.55 -13.40
CA LEU A 243 -9.30 -0.39 -14.24
C LEU A 243 -10.53 0.40 -14.71
N SER A 244 -11.73 -0.19 -14.71
CA SER A 244 -12.96 0.52 -15.07
C SER A 244 -13.36 1.60 -14.05
N LEU A 245 -12.83 1.52 -12.84
CA LEU A 245 -13.05 2.49 -11.76
C LEU A 245 -11.99 3.60 -11.75
N VAL A 246 -10.90 3.45 -12.51
CA VAL A 246 -9.79 4.41 -12.57
C VAL A 246 -10.04 5.39 -13.72
N ASP A 247 -10.16 6.67 -13.41
CA ASP A 247 -10.41 7.71 -14.41
C ASP A 247 -9.10 8.23 -15.02
N LEU A 248 -8.08 8.48 -14.18
CA LEU A 248 -6.78 8.98 -14.60
C LEU A 248 -5.66 8.05 -14.12
N ILE A 249 -4.58 7.98 -14.90
CA ILE A 249 -3.33 7.36 -14.51
C ILE A 249 -2.26 8.44 -14.63
N GLU A 250 -1.60 8.74 -13.51
CA GLU A 250 -0.54 9.74 -13.42
C GLU A 250 0.78 9.05 -13.12
N GLN A 251 1.83 9.48 -13.80
CA GLN A 251 3.17 8.97 -13.61
C GLN A 251 3.98 9.87 -12.69
N VAL A 252 4.92 9.26 -11.96
CA VAL A 252 5.81 9.94 -11.02
C VAL A 252 7.23 9.37 -11.15
N THR A 253 8.23 10.24 -11.09
CA THR A 253 9.65 9.84 -11.10
C THR A 253 10.12 9.41 -9.70
N ASN A 254 11.29 8.78 -9.61
CA ASN A 254 11.91 8.48 -8.31
C ASN A 254 12.24 9.75 -7.53
N GLU A 255 12.72 10.76 -8.24
CA GLU A 255 13.15 12.05 -7.70
C GLU A 255 11.96 12.79 -7.09
N GLU A 256 10.85 12.93 -7.82
CA GLU A 256 9.61 13.50 -7.29
C GLU A 256 9.11 12.75 -6.05
N ALA A 257 9.14 11.41 -6.08
CA ALA A 257 8.69 10.60 -4.95
C ALA A 257 9.55 10.83 -3.69
N PHE A 258 10.87 10.95 -3.84
CA PHE A 258 11.79 11.22 -2.74
C PHE A 258 11.65 12.64 -2.21
N GLU A 259 11.59 13.62 -3.10
CA GLU A 259 11.38 15.03 -2.76
C GLU A 259 10.13 15.21 -1.91
N PHE A 260 8.98 14.74 -2.40
CA PHE A 260 7.72 14.92 -1.70
C PHE A 260 7.60 14.10 -0.40
N ALA A 261 8.27 12.95 -0.28
CA ALA A 261 8.35 12.23 0.99
C ALA A 261 9.13 13.03 2.05
N LEU A 262 10.24 13.67 1.67
CA LEU A 262 11.00 14.55 2.56
C LEU A 262 10.24 15.85 2.87
N ARG A 263 9.56 16.45 1.90
CA ARG A 263 8.71 17.62 2.10
C ARG A 263 7.58 17.34 3.08
N LEU A 264 6.87 16.19 2.95
CA LEU A 264 5.86 15.77 3.92
C LEU A 264 6.43 15.73 5.35
N THR A 265 7.65 15.22 5.50
CA THR A 265 8.30 15.15 6.81
C THR A 265 8.65 16.53 7.36
N ARG A 266 9.23 17.41 6.54
CA ARG A 266 9.75 18.72 6.95
C ARG A 266 8.66 19.79 7.07
N GLU A 267 7.69 19.77 6.17
CA GLU A 267 6.69 20.83 6.03
C GLU A 267 5.37 20.49 6.75
N GLU A 268 5.00 19.19 6.83
CA GLU A 268 3.74 18.75 7.44
C GLU A 268 3.93 17.94 8.74
N GLY A 269 5.17 17.61 9.12
CA GLY A 269 5.46 16.75 10.28
C GLY A 269 5.00 15.31 10.09
N ILE A 270 4.81 14.85 8.84
CA ILE A 270 4.34 13.51 8.52
C ILE A 270 5.51 12.68 7.99
N LEU A 271 6.14 11.90 8.87
CA LEU A 271 7.20 10.97 8.48
C LEU A 271 6.60 9.83 7.64
N SER A 272 6.85 9.82 6.35
CA SER A 272 6.19 8.95 5.39
C SER A 272 7.17 8.21 4.46
N GLY A 273 6.72 7.09 3.88
CA GLY A 273 7.52 6.31 2.96
C GLY A 273 7.56 6.88 1.54
N ILE A 274 8.36 6.26 0.68
CA ILE A 274 8.61 6.72 -0.69
C ILE A 274 7.32 6.79 -1.52
N SER A 275 6.45 5.78 -1.40
CA SER A 275 5.18 5.78 -2.14
C SER A 275 4.15 6.80 -1.65
N CYS A 276 4.30 7.30 -0.42
CA CYS A 276 3.53 8.44 0.08
C CYS A 276 3.94 9.72 -0.67
N GLY A 277 5.25 9.96 -0.79
CA GLY A 277 5.77 11.07 -1.59
C GLY A 277 5.31 11.02 -3.04
N ALA A 278 5.36 9.82 -3.65
CA ALA A 278 4.84 9.61 -5.00
C ALA A 278 3.36 10.02 -5.15
N ALA A 279 2.51 9.61 -4.21
CA ALA A 279 1.09 9.96 -4.24
C ALA A 279 0.86 11.45 -4.00
N VAL A 280 1.61 12.09 -3.07
CA VAL A 280 1.49 13.52 -2.77
C VAL A 280 2.02 14.40 -3.90
N ALA A 281 3.10 14.01 -4.59
CA ALA A 281 3.58 14.72 -5.79
C ALA A 281 2.47 14.86 -6.83
N VAL A 282 1.74 13.78 -7.09
CA VAL A 282 0.59 13.78 -8.00
C VAL A 282 -0.56 14.61 -7.42
N ALA A 283 -0.90 14.44 -6.14
CA ALA A 283 -1.97 15.20 -5.51
C ALA A 283 -1.70 16.71 -5.55
N ALA A 284 -0.48 17.16 -5.27
CA ALA A 284 -0.07 18.56 -5.33
C ALA A 284 -0.15 19.12 -6.78
N ARG A 285 0.24 18.32 -7.79
CA ARG A 285 0.12 18.66 -9.20
C ARG A 285 -1.35 18.84 -9.60
N LEU A 286 -2.22 17.92 -9.18
CA LEU A 286 -3.65 17.99 -9.43
C LEU A 286 -4.31 19.16 -8.69
N ALA A 287 -3.88 19.45 -7.46
CA ALA A 287 -4.43 20.53 -6.65
C ALA A 287 -4.21 21.93 -7.26
N LYS A 288 -3.16 22.08 -8.07
CA LYS A 288 -2.83 23.32 -8.79
C LYS A 288 -3.63 23.52 -10.09
N ARG A 289 -4.31 22.49 -10.60
CA ARG A 289 -5.10 22.59 -11.83
C ARG A 289 -6.35 23.44 -11.59
N ALA A 290 -6.66 24.36 -12.50
CA ALA A 290 -7.79 25.28 -12.37
C ALA A 290 -9.13 24.55 -12.20
N GLU A 291 -9.32 23.44 -12.90
CA GLU A 291 -10.53 22.60 -12.79
C GLU A 291 -10.72 21.96 -11.41
N ASN A 292 -9.71 21.96 -10.56
CA ASN A 292 -9.76 21.42 -9.21
C ASN A 292 -9.86 22.50 -8.12
N ALA A 293 -9.96 23.77 -8.49
CA ALA A 293 -10.17 24.85 -7.53
C ALA A 293 -11.44 24.61 -6.69
N GLY A 294 -11.31 24.71 -5.37
CA GLY A 294 -12.39 24.47 -4.41
C GLY A 294 -12.77 23.00 -4.19
N LYS A 295 -12.18 22.05 -4.94
CA LYS A 295 -12.43 20.62 -4.76
C LYS A 295 -11.65 20.03 -3.59
N THR A 296 -12.13 18.89 -3.09
CA THR A 296 -11.48 18.08 -2.06
C THR A 296 -10.80 16.87 -2.68
N ILE A 297 -9.47 16.81 -2.57
CA ILE A 297 -8.62 15.72 -3.03
C ILE A 297 -8.20 14.90 -1.81
N VAL A 298 -8.50 13.61 -1.80
CA VAL A 298 -8.00 12.67 -0.78
C VAL A 298 -6.83 11.89 -1.38
N VAL A 299 -5.66 11.95 -0.73
CA VAL A 299 -4.47 11.19 -1.10
C VAL A 299 -4.16 10.14 -0.04
N VAL A 300 -3.92 8.89 -0.45
CA VAL A 300 -3.59 7.80 0.46
C VAL A 300 -2.08 7.77 0.70
N LEU A 301 -1.67 7.85 1.98
CA LEU A 301 -0.30 7.68 2.45
C LEU A 301 -0.11 6.25 2.99
N PRO A 302 0.49 5.34 2.20
CA PRO A 302 0.44 3.90 2.51
C PRO A 302 1.18 3.46 3.76
N ASP A 303 2.27 4.13 4.15
CA ASP A 303 3.11 3.67 5.26
C ASP A 303 3.93 4.80 5.91
N SER A 304 4.82 4.42 6.84
CA SER A 304 5.67 5.31 7.62
C SER A 304 7.13 5.29 7.13
N GLY A 305 7.84 6.37 7.37
CA GLY A 305 9.21 6.60 6.88
C GLY A 305 10.29 5.80 7.61
N GLU A 306 10.06 5.32 8.85
CA GLU A 306 11.07 4.57 9.61
C GLU A 306 11.58 3.32 8.87
N ARG A 307 10.77 2.76 7.98
CA ARG A 307 11.14 1.58 7.16
C ARG A 307 12.16 1.87 6.07
N TYR A 308 12.44 3.14 5.84
CA TYR A 308 13.27 3.62 4.72
C TYR A 308 14.54 4.33 5.17
N LEU A 309 14.84 4.38 6.49
CA LEU A 309 15.99 5.10 7.05
C LEU A 309 17.32 4.64 6.46
N SER A 310 17.46 3.36 6.11
CA SER A 310 18.65 2.80 5.46
C SER A 310 18.56 2.77 3.92
N THR A 311 17.67 3.55 3.33
CA THR A 311 17.47 3.58 1.86
C THR A 311 17.88 4.95 1.29
N ALA A 312 17.92 5.03 -0.04
CA ALA A 312 18.21 6.26 -0.76
C ALA A 312 17.29 7.45 -0.43
N LEU A 313 16.13 7.22 0.19
CA LEU A 313 15.24 8.31 0.63
C LEU A 313 15.94 9.23 1.65
N PHE A 314 16.71 8.65 2.56
CA PHE A 314 17.41 9.39 3.61
C PHE A 314 18.92 9.49 3.38
N GLU A 315 19.41 9.07 2.21
CA GLU A 315 20.79 9.25 1.80
C GLU A 315 21.10 10.75 1.74
N GLY A 316 22.11 11.20 2.49
CA GLY A 316 22.46 12.62 2.61
C GLY A 316 21.73 13.38 3.74
N VAL A 317 20.74 12.77 4.42
CA VAL A 317 20.26 13.26 5.72
C VAL A 317 21.25 12.86 6.78
N VAL A 318 22.32 13.66 6.95
CA VAL A 318 23.44 13.38 7.87
C VAL A 318 23.37 14.31 9.06
N GLU A 319 23.84 13.83 10.21
CA GLU A 319 23.98 14.60 11.45
C GLU A 319 24.64 15.97 11.19
N GLY A 320 23.93 17.06 11.49
CA GLY A 320 24.49 18.39 11.69
C GLY A 320 24.93 19.20 10.47
N LYS A 321 24.73 18.76 9.23
CA LYS A 321 24.87 19.64 8.06
C LYS A 321 23.51 20.21 7.67
N SER A 322 23.12 21.31 8.33
CA SER A 322 22.14 22.21 7.77
C SER A 322 22.69 22.74 6.45
N ASN A 323 22.14 22.36 5.31
CA ASN A 323 22.30 23.15 4.11
C ASN A 323 21.53 24.45 4.34
N ALA A 324 22.16 25.41 5.01
CA ALA A 324 21.81 26.80 4.93
C ALA A 324 22.32 27.28 3.56
N ALA A 325 21.43 27.46 2.64
CA ALA A 325 21.57 28.29 1.46
C ALA A 325 20.18 28.83 1.09
#